data_4c398e416652fe107363a735409f871f
#
_entry.id   4c398e416652fe107363a735409f871f
#
_cell.length_a   1.000
_cell.length_b   1.000
_cell.length_c   1.000
_cell.angle_alpha   90.00
_cell.angle_beta   90.00
_cell.angle_gamma   90.00
#
_symmetry.space_group_name_H-M   'P 1'
#
loop_
_entity.id
_entity.type
_entity.pdbx_description
1 polymer ?
#
loop_
_entity_poly.entity_id
_entity_poly.type
_entity_poly.pdbx_seq_one_letter_code
_entity_poly.pdbx_strand_id
1 'polypeptide(L)'
;MEERNLDLEARNEDIRDKFHTNVVRFELDQIMQHFDEAIQTINAQFVVADELIESGKVNEGENIWRAQIIFLASALDFYMHELTKYGLCEIYNENWDRTDKYENLKVNMKVIEVALKSGEDIDWFLEYINNYYRAITMISYESVKDQFKLLGINLAHIADRAFYQREGTERTKDKFKRRLN
;
A
#
# COMPACT_ATOMS: atom_id res chain seq x y z
N MET A 1 22.07 0.73 35.46
CA MET A 1 21.21 1.05 34.29
C MET A 1 21.89 2.22 33.60
N GLU A 2 22.48 2.02 32.45
CA GLU A 2 23.00 3.13 31.65
C GLU A 2 21.82 3.96 31.13
N GLU A 3 21.83 5.24 31.45
CA GLU A 3 20.87 6.19 30.86
C GLU A 3 21.15 6.25 29.35
N ARG A 4 20.17 5.85 28.55
CA ARG A 4 20.23 6.04 27.10
C ARG A 4 20.16 7.52 26.79
N ASN A 5 21.20 8.06 26.19
CA ASN A 5 21.18 9.41 25.64
C ASN A 5 20.15 9.47 24.50
N LEU A 6 19.07 10.21 24.70
CA LEU A 6 17.98 10.41 23.71
C LEU A 6 18.12 11.75 22.99
N ASP A 7 19.24 12.46 23.15
CA ASP A 7 19.50 13.70 22.41
C ASP A 7 19.74 13.36 20.94
N LEU A 8 18.69 13.55 20.15
CA LEU A 8 18.76 13.42 18.69
C LEU A 8 19.38 14.70 18.13
N GLU A 9 20.44 14.55 17.31
CA GLU A 9 20.97 15.67 16.55
C GLU A 9 19.87 16.35 15.72
N ALA A 10 19.92 17.69 15.63
CA ALA A 10 18.99 18.44 14.82
C ALA A 10 19.02 17.94 13.38
N ARG A 11 17.86 17.60 12.85
CA ARG A 11 17.72 17.07 11.49
C ARG A 11 18.18 18.11 10.48
N ASN A 12 19.20 17.81 9.70
CA ASN A 12 19.65 18.69 8.64
C ASN A 12 18.59 18.74 7.53
N GLU A 13 17.92 19.89 7.36
CA GLU A 13 16.87 20.10 6.36
C GLU A 13 17.40 19.95 4.93
N ASP A 14 18.68 20.28 4.67
CA ASP A 14 19.32 20.11 3.36
C ASP A 14 19.43 18.63 2.92
N ILE A 15 19.43 17.69 3.85
CA ILE A 15 19.42 16.25 3.54
C ILE A 15 18.05 15.83 3.03
N ARG A 16 16.97 16.49 3.47
CA ARG A 16 15.60 16.18 3.09
C ARG A 16 15.31 16.48 1.62
N ASP A 17 15.92 17.52 1.07
CA ASP A 17 15.78 17.92 -0.33
C ASP A 17 16.71 17.16 -1.29
N LYS A 18 17.76 16.52 -0.74
CA LYS A 18 18.74 15.74 -1.53
C LYS A 18 18.40 14.27 -1.68
N PHE A 19 17.45 13.74 -0.92
CA PHE A 19 16.88 12.43 -1.20
C PHE A 19 15.90 12.54 -2.38
N HIS A 20 16.42 12.71 -3.58
CA HIS A 20 15.80 12.13 -4.75
C HIS A 20 15.87 10.62 -4.52
N THR A 21 14.90 10.08 -3.79
CA THR A 21 14.69 8.65 -3.74
C THR A 21 14.40 8.25 -5.17
N ASN A 22 15.32 7.51 -5.79
CA ASN A 22 15.01 6.84 -7.04
C ASN A 22 13.72 6.06 -6.78
N VAL A 23 12.63 6.53 -7.36
CA VAL A 23 11.34 5.89 -7.19
C VAL A 23 11.42 4.58 -7.95
N VAL A 24 11.45 3.47 -7.23
CA VAL A 24 11.52 2.14 -7.82
C VAL A 24 10.12 1.77 -8.29
N ARG A 25 10.00 1.32 -9.53
CA ARG A 25 8.83 0.63 -10.03
C ARG A 25 9.03 -0.87 -9.82
N PHE A 26 8.16 -1.49 -9.04
CA PHE A 26 8.11 -2.94 -8.93
C PHE A 26 7.23 -3.54 -10.01
N GLU A 27 7.59 -4.72 -10.51
CA GLU A 27 6.72 -5.52 -11.35
C GLU A 27 5.65 -6.22 -10.50
N LEU A 28 4.55 -6.64 -11.12
CA LEU A 28 3.39 -7.19 -10.40
C LEU A 28 3.72 -8.42 -9.56
N ASP A 29 4.56 -9.30 -10.06
CA ASP A 29 5.05 -10.49 -9.34
C ASP A 29 5.88 -10.12 -8.11
N GLN A 30 6.72 -9.10 -8.21
CA GLN A 30 7.50 -8.56 -7.09
C GLN A 30 6.57 -7.95 -6.02
N ILE A 31 5.55 -7.19 -6.43
CA ILE A 31 4.56 -6.61 -5.50
C ILE A 31 3.84 -7.73 -4.74
N MET A 32 3.42 -8.77 -5.44
CA MET A 32 2.76 -9.93 -4.82
C MET A 32 3.71 -10.69 -3.88
N GLN A 33 4.94 -10.94 -4.32
CA GLN A 33 5.94 -11.62 -3.49
C GLN A 33 6.21 -10.86 -2.18
N HIS A 34 6.43 -9.54 -2.24
CA HIS A 34 6.63 -8.71 -1.04
C HIS A 34 5.45 -8.80 -0.07
N PHE A 35 4.22 -8.81 -0.59
CA PHE A 35 3.04 -8.96 0.25
C PHE A 35 2.97 -10.35 0.90
N ASP A 36 3.20 -11.41 0.14
CA ASP A 36 3.19 -12.79 0.64
C ASP A 36 4.28 -13.03 1.71
N GLU A 37 5.48 -12.50 1.51
CA GLU A 37 6.58 -12.55 2.49
C GLU A 37 6.20 -11.81 3.80
N ALA A 38 5.54 -10.65 3.69
CA ALA A 38 5.03 -9.93 4.85
C ALA A 38 3.98 -10.75 5.61
N ILE A 39 3.03 -11.37 4.91
CA ILE A 39 2.01 -12.25 5.52
C ILE A 39 2.64 -13.48 6.18
N GLN A 40 3.65 -14.11 5.56
CA GLN A 40 4.37 -15.22 6.16
C GLN A 40 5.09 -14.80 7.44
N THR A 41 5.74 -13.64 7.45
CA THR A 41 6.40 -13.09 8.64
C THR A 41 5.42 -12.81 9.76
N ILE A 42 4.25 -12.21 9.44
CA ILE A 42 3.18 -11.95 10.40
C ILE A 42 2.68 -13.27 11.01
N ASN A 43 2.42 -14.29 10.19
CA ASN A 43 1.96 -15.60 10.65
C ASN A 43 2.99 -16.28 11.58
N ALA A 44 4.27 -16.19 11.26
CA ALA A 44 5.33 -16.72 12.12
C ALA A 44 5.36 -16.04 13.50
N GLN A 45 5.11 -14.74 13.56
CA GLN A 45 5.03 -13.99 14.82
C GLN A 45 3.81 -14.34 15.64
N PHE A 46 2.68 -14.72 15.03
CA PHE A 46 1.52 -15.24 15.78
C PHE A 46 1.86 -16.53 16.52
N VAL A 47 2.62 -17.45 15.91
CA VAL A 47 3.08 -18.67 16.56
C VAL A 47 3.92 -18.35 17.80
N VAL A 48 4.85 -17.41 17.69
CA VAL A 48 5.68 -16.96 18.83
C VAL A 48 4.82 -16.34 19.93
N ALA A 49 3.79 -15.58 19.58
CA ALA A 49 2.87 -14.99 20.56
C ALA A 49 2.08 -16.07 21.31
N ASP A 50 1.61 -17.10 20.60
CA ASP A 50 0.86 -18.22 21.21
C ASP A 50 1.74 -19.00 22.19
N GLU A 51 2.99 -19.32 21.83
CA GLU A 51 3.97 -19.96 22.69
C GLU A 51 4.25 -19.16 23.97
N LEU A 52 4.33 -17.82 23.86
CA LEU A 52 4.50 -16.96 25.04
C LEU A 52 3.28 -17.01 25.97
N ILE A 53 2.07 -16.96 25.42
CA ILE A 53 0.84 -17.04 26.18
C ILE A 53 0.74 -18.40 26.90
N GLU A 54 1.02 -19.50 26.22
CA GLU A 54 1.02 -20.84 26.79
C GLU A 54 2.06 -20.99 27.92
N SER A 55 3.20 -20.28 27.82
CA SER A 55 4.23 -20.26 28.88
C SER A 55 3.89 -19.33 30.05
N GLY A 56 2.72 -18.69 30.06
CA GLY A 56 2.26 -17.77 31.10
C GLY A 56 2.69 -16.32 30.91
N LYS A 57 3.37 -15.97 29.80
CA LYS A 57 3.77 -14.59 29.44
C LYS A 57 2.67 -13.93 28.60
N VAL A 58 1.48 -13.81 29.18
CA VAL A 58 0.28 -13.37 28.45
C VAL A 58 0.42 -11.97 27.89
N ASN A 59 0.93 -11.02 28.69
CA ASN A 59 1.08 -9.62 28.23
C ASN A 59 2.04 -9.48 27.06
N GLU A 60 3.15 -10.22 27.07
CA GLU A 60 4.14 -10.23 26.01
C GLU A 60 3.55 -10.80 24.72
N GLY A 61 2.83 -11.92 24.79
CA GLY A 61 2.16 -12.51 23.64
C GLY A 61 1.08 -11.59 23.04
N GLU A 62 0.22 -11.00 23.88
CA GLU A 62 -0.78 -10.03 23.42
C GLU A 62 -0.17 -8.78 22.78
N ASN A 63 0.98 -8.31 23.26
CA ASN A 63 1.68 -7.19 22.64
C ASN A 63 2.19 -7.53 21.23
N ILE A 64 2.66 -8.76 21.02
CA ILE A 64 3.01 -9.25 19.69
C ILE A 64 1.77 -9.28 18.80
N TRP A 65 0.62 -9.81 19.26
CA TRP A 65 -0.61 -9.81 18.48
C TRP A 65 -1.02 -8.40 18.04
N ARG A 66 -0.99 -7.42 18.95
CA ARG A 66 -1.31 -6.03 18.62
C ARG A 66 -0.36 -5.45 17.58
N ALA A 67 0.95 -5.77 17.68
CA ALA A 67 1.94 -5.35 16.70
C ALA A 67 1.66 -5.96 15.32
N GLN A 68 1.22 -7.23 15.24
CA GLN A 68 0.93 -7.88 13.95
C GLN A 68 -0.26 -7.22 13.22
N ILE A 69 -1.24 -6.69 13.93
CA ILE A 69 -2.33 -5.92 13.31
C ILE A 69 -1.79 -4.67 12.60
N ILE A 70 -0.85 -3.98 13.23
CA ILE A 70 -0.20 -2.79 12.64
C ILE A 70 0.64 -3.19 11.43
N PHE A 71 1.40 -4.28 11.52
CA PHE A 71 2.20 -4.78 10.39
C PHE A 71 1.33 -5.22 9.22
N LEU A 72 0.18 -5.87 9.48
CA LEU A 72 -0.77 -6.25 8.43
C LEU A 72 -1.34 -5.01 7.73
N ALA A 73 -1.73 -3.99 8.48
CA ALA A 73 -2.20 -2.73 7.91
C ALA A 73 -1.11 -2.06 7.05
N SER A 74 0.14 -2.04 7.52
CA SER A 74 1.28 -1.49 6.78
C SER A 74 1.59 -2.29 5.52
N ALA A 75 1.52 -3.62 5.58
CA ALA A 75 1.73 -4.48 4.41
C ALA A 75 0.65 -4.26 3.34
N LEU A 76 -0.62 -4.13 3.76
CA LEU A 76 -1.72 -3.82 2.85
C LEU A 76 -1.57 -2.42 2.23
N ASP A 77 -1.21 -1.42 3.03
CA ASP A 77 -0.99 -0.05 2.56
C ASP A 77 0.12 0.00 1.50
N PHE A 78 1.26 -0.63 1.78
CA PHE A 78 2.36 -0.78 0.83
C PHE A 78 1.91 -1.47 -0.46
N TYR A 79 1.23 -2.62 -0.34
CA TYR A 79 0.70 -3.36 -1.49
C TYR A 79 -0.21 -2.50 -2.38
N MET A 80 -1.12 -1.75 -1.78
CA MET A 80 -2.05 -0.87 -2.51
C MET A 80 -1.33 0.30 -3.18
N HIS A 81 -0.30 0.87 -2.54
CA HIS A 81 0.52 1.92 -3.12
C HIS A 81 1.28 1.41 -4.34
N GLU A 82 1.96 0.27 -4.24
CA GLU A 82 2.74 -0.30 -5.34
C GLU A 82 1.84 -0.77 -6.49
N LEU A 83 0.71 -1.40 -6.20
CA LEU A 83 -0.28 -1.79 -7.21
C LEU A 83 -0.84 -0.57 -7.94
N THR A 84 -1.09 0.53 -7.23
CA THR A 84 -1.57 1.78 -7.84
C THR A 84 -0.51 2.39 -8.75
N LYS A 85 0.74 2.45 -8.31
CA LYS A 85 1.86 2.93 -9.16
C LYS A 85 2.03 2.08 -10.41
N TYR A 86 2.06 0.77 -10.24
CA TYR A 86 2.17 -0.18 -11.36
C TYR A 86 1.04 0.04 -12.37
N GLY A 87 -0.21 -0.03 -11.92
CA GLY A 87 -1.37 0.08 -12.81
C GLY A 87 -1.48 1.44 -13.51
N LEU A 88 -1.14 2.55 -12.84
CA LEU A 88 -1.11 3.86 -13.48
C LEU A 88 -0.02 3.96 -14.55
N CYS A 89 1.14 3.35 -14.34
CA CYS A 89 2.18 3.25 -15.36
C CYS A 89 1.71 2.40 -16.55
N GLU A 90 0.99 1.30 -16.31
CA GLU A 90 0.43 0.47 -17.38
C GLU A 90 -0.63 1.21 -18.21
N ILE A 91 -1.49 2.02 -17.56
CA ILE A 91 -2.43 2.89 -18.26
C ILE A 91 -1.70 3.98 -19.07
N TYR A 92 -0.65 4.58 -18.49
CA TYR A 92 0.15 5.60 -19.17
C TYR A 92 0.83 5.04 -20.43
N ASN A 93 1.34 3.82 -20.34
CA ASN A 93 1.99 3.11 -21.45
C ASN A 93 0.99 2.47 -22.44
N GLU A 94 -0.31 2.70 -22.28
CA GLU A 94 -1.39 2.17 -23.14
C GLU A 94 -1.52 0.62 -23.09
N ASN A 95 -0.96 -0.03 -22.07
CA ASN A 95 -1.11 -1.46 -21.83
C ASN A 95 -2.45 -1.80 -21.16
N TRP A 96 -3.02 -0.86 -20.40
CA TRP A 96 -4.35 -0.95 -19.79
C TRP A 96 -5.25 0.17 -20.29
N ASP A 97 -6.56 -0.11 -20.31
CA ASP A 97 -7.56 0.88 -20.72
C ASP A 97 -7.59 2.10 -19.79
N ARG A 98 -7.73 3.27 -20.38
CA ARG A 98 -7.89 4.52 -19.62
C ARG A 98 -9.24 4.55 -18.93
N THR A 99 -9.28 5.04 -17.72
CA THR A 99 -10.50 5.26 -16.94
C THR A 99 -10.82 6.74 -16.85
N ASP A 100 -12.11 7.08 -16.66
CA ASP A 100 -12.52 8.48 -16.44
C ASP A 100 -11.75 9.12 -15.25
N LYS A 101 -11.45 8.33 -14.21
CA LYS A 101 -10.67 8.82 -13.06
C LYS A 101 -9.21 9.12 -13.43
N TYR A 102 -8.59 8.29 -14.26
CA TYR A 102 -7.24 8.54 -14.76
C TYR A 102 -7.19 9.79 -15.60
N GLU A 103 -8.12 9.97 -16.53
CA GLU A 103 -8.19 11.15 -17.42
C GLU A 103 -8.42 12.47 -16.66
N ASN A 104 -9.05 12.39 -15.49
CA ASN A 104 -9.30 13.53 -14.62
C ASN A 104 -8.22 13.74 -13.51
N LEU A 105 -7.07 13.07 -13.59
CA LEU A 105 -5.96 13.33 -12.69
C LEU A 105 -5.45 14.77 -12.84
N LYS A 106 -5.31 15.45 -11.71
CA LYS A 106 -4.84 16.83 -11.69
C LYS A 106 -3.33 16.89 -11.56
N VAL A 107 -2.67 17.35 -12.61
CA VAL A 107 -1.23 17.53 -12.65
C VAL A 107 -0.91 19.03 -12.51
N ASN A 108 0.02 19.39 -11.63
CA ASN A 108 0.43 20.78 -11.46
C ASN A 108 1.44 21.21 -12.54
N MET A 109 1.55 22.52 -12.77
CA MET A 109 2.42 23.08 -13.80
C MET A 109 3.89 22.68 -13.67
N LYS A 110 4.42 22.58 -12.42
CA LYS A 110 5.80 22.16 -12.18
C LYS A 110 6.07 20.75 -12.74
N VAL A 111 5.12 19.84 -12.56
CA VAL A 111 5.22 18.45 -13.06
C VAL A 111 5.13 18.46 -14.60
N ILE A 112 4.25 19.27 -15.19
CA ILE A 112 4.14 19.42 -16.64
C ILE A 112 5.45 19.93 -17.25
N GLU A 113 6.08 20.91 -16.62
CA GLU A 113 7.39 21.43 -17.07
C GLU A 113 8.49 20.35 -17.02
N VAL A 114 8.48 19.48 -16.01
CA VAL A 114 9.40 18.33 -15.93
C VAL A 114 9.08 17.33 -17.05
N ALA A 115 7.83 16.97 -17.23
CA ALA A 115 7.40 16.04 -18.28
C ALA A 115 7.84 16.48 -19.67
N LEU A 116 7.65 17.77 -20.00
CA LEU A 116 8.06 18.32 -21.30
C LEU A 116 9.58 18.30 -21.52
N LYS A 117 10.38 18.28 -20.47
CA LYS A 117 11.85 18.20 -20.52
C LYS A 117 12.39 16.77 -20.54
N SER A 118 11.63 15.82 -19.99
CA SER A 118 12.02 14.41 -19.87
C SER A 118 11.85 13.61 -21.17
N GLY A 119 11.14 14.17 -22.16
CA GLY A 119 10.88 13.48 -23.42
C GLY A 119 10.00 12.23 -23.23
N GLU A 120 10.49 11.07 -23.71
CA GLU A 120 9.77 9.79 -23.62
C GLU A 120 9.97 9.06 -22.28
N ASP A 121 10.78 9.62 -21.38
CA ASP A 121 11.06 9.01 -20.10
C ASP A 121 9.83 9.05 -19.18
N ILE A 122 9.46 7.89 -18.62
CA ILE A 122 8.30 7.73 -17.71
C ILE A 122 8.62 8.16 -16.28
N ASP A 123 9.88 8.35 -15.91
CA ASP A 123 10.33 8.59 -14.55
C ASP A 123 9.63 9.79 -13.90
N TRP A 124 9.35 10.85 -14.67
CA TRP A 124 8.59 12.00 -14.17
C TRP A 124 7.18 11.63 -13.71
N PHE A 125 6.53 10.69 -14.43
CA PHE A 125 5.16 10.25 -14.08
C PHE A 125 5.17 9.36 -12.85
N LEU A 126 6.12 8.45 -12.76
CA LEU A 126 6.32 7.61 -11.60
C LEU A 126 6.63 8.44 -10.33
N GLU A 127 7.50 9.46 -10.45
CA GLU A 127 7.79 10.40 -9.37
C GLU A 127 6.55 11.20 -8.98
N TYR A 128 5.78 11.68 -9.96
CA TYR A 128 4.51 12.38 -9.71
C TYR A 128 3.53 11.52 -8.93
N ILE A 129 3.30 10.28 -9.36
CA ILE A 129 2.38 9.36 -8.69
C ILE A 129 2.85 9.08 -7.25
N ASN A 130 4.12 8.77 -7.07
CA ASN A 130 4.69 8.50 -5.76
C ASN A 130 4.49 9.69 -4.80
N ASN A 131 4.74 10.91 -5.25
CA ASN A 131 4.54 12.11 -4.45
C ASN A 131 3.06 12.41 -4.20
N TYR A 132 2.18 12.17 -5.17
CA TYR A 132 0.74 12.39 -5.05
C TYR A 132 0.12 11.48 -3.99
N TYR A 133 0.48 10.20 -3.98
CA TYR A 133 -0.09 9.20 -3.07
C TYR A 133 0.64 9.07 -1.74
N ARG A 134 1.84 9.64 -1.58
CA ARG A 134 2.68 9.49 -0.39
C ARG A 134 1.99 9.82 0.94
N ALA A 135 1.05 10.75 0.96
CA ALA A 135 0.33 11.19 2.15
C ALA A 135 -1.04 10.50 2.32
N ILE A 136 -1.40 9.60 1.43
CA ILE A 136 -2.71 8.93 1.42
C ILE A 136 -2.54 7.53 1.98
N THR A 137 -3.30 7.21 3.04
CA THR A 137 -3.35 5.84 3.56
C THR A 137 -4.39 5.02 2.79
N MET A 138 -3.99 3.85 2.28
CA MET A 138 -4.81 3.04 1.38
C MET A 138 -5.34 1.75 2.04
N ILE A 139 -5.68 1.79 3.33
CA ILE A 139 -6.16 0.63 4.10
C ILE A 139 -7.67 0.63 4.35
N SER A 140 -8.36 1.72 4.11
CA SER A 140 -9.81 1.78 4.28
C SER A 140 -10.55 1.22 3.06
N TYR A 141 -11.76 0.71 3.26
CA TYR A 141 -12.62 0.25 2.17
C TYR A 141 -12.79 1.30 1.06
N GLU A 142 -13.04 2.56 1.43
CA GLU A 142 -13.26 3.62 0.43
C GLU A 142 -11.96 3.95 -0.32
N SER A 143 -10.81 3.95 0.36
CA SER A 143 -9.51 4.15 -0.29
C SER A 143 -9.22 3.02 -1.29
N VAL A 144 -9.36 1.76 -0.89
CA VAL A 144 -9.17 0.59 -1.79
C VAL A 144 -10.12 0.64 -2.98
N LYS A 145 -11.40 0.92 -2.75
CA LYS A 145 -12.40 1.06 -3.79
C LYS A 145 -12.07 2.19 -4.77
N ASP A 146 -11.56 3.30 -4.27
CA ASP A 146 -11.19 4.44 -5.09
C ASP A 146 -9.96 4.17 -5.95
N GLN A 147 -8.97 3.45 -5.42
CA GLN A 147 -7.83 3.00 -6.21
C GLN A 147 -8.23 1.98 -7.28
N PHE A 148 -9.05 1.01 -6.94
CA PHE A 148 -9.54 0.03 -7.93
C PHE A 148 -10.35 0.68 -9.05
N LYS A 149 -11.19 1.67 -8.73
CA LYS A 149 -11.87 2.45 -9.77
C LYS A 149 -10.93 3.25 -10.65
N LEU A 150 -9.84 3.79 -10.06
CA LEU A 150 -8.82 4.51 -10.79
C LEU A 150 -8.12 3.60 -11.81
N LEU A 151 -7.86 2.35 -11.42
CA LEU A 151 -7.23 1.34 -12.26
C LEU A 151 -8.19 0.56 -13.18
N GLY A 152 -9.50 0.86 -13.14
CA GLY A 152 -10.51 0.12 -13.90
C GLY A 152 -10.79 -1.29 -13.36
N ILE A 153 -10.35 -1.61 -12.15
CA ILE A 153 -10.52 -2.92 -11.53
C ILE A 153 -11.91 -3.01 -10.87
N ASN A 154 -12.65 -4.06 -11.21
CA ASN A 154 -13.98 -4.28 -10.64
C ASN A 154 -13.89 -4.97 -9.27
N LEU A 155 -13.95 -4.15 -8.20
CA LEU A 155 -13.89 -4.63 -6.82
C LEU A 155 -15.01 -5.63 -6.48
N ALA A 156 -16.22 -5.47 -7.03
CA ALA A 156 -17.30 -6.41 -6.80
C ALA A 156 -16.98 -7.80 -7.34
N HIS A 157 -16.39 -7.86 -8.52
CA HIS A 157 -15.95 -9.14 -9.12
C HIS A 157 -14.85 -9.82 -8.29
N ILE A 158 -13.89 -9.06 -7.77
CA ILE A 158 -12.87 -9.60 -6.88
C ILE A 158 -13.49 -10.13 -5.59
N ALA A 159 -14.38 -9.34 -4.97
CA ALA A 159 -15.07 -9.73 -3.75
C ALA A 159 -15.93 -11.00 -3.94
N ASP A 160 -16.61 -11.11 -5.07
CA ASP A 160 -17.41 -12.30 -5.40
C ASP A 160 -16.53 -13.55 -5.54
N ARG A 161 -15.36 -13.44 -6.15
CA ARG A 161 -14.42 -14.56 -6.24
C ARG A 161 -13.78 -14.92 -4.90
N ALA A 162 -13.39 -13.93 -4.11
CA ALA A 162 -12.73 -14.15 -2.82
C ALA A 162 -13.66 -14.74 -1.75
N PHE A 163 -14.97 -14.46 -1.82
CA PHE A 163 -15.94 -14.82 -0.78
C PHE A 163 -17.04 -15.77 -1.25
N TYR A 164 -16.89 -16.38 -2.40
CA TYR A 164 -17.88 -17.25 -3.06
C TYR A 164 -18.37 -18.42 -2.19
N GLN A 165 -17.59 -18.90 -1.23
CA GLN A 165 -17.85 -20.13 -0.49
C GLN A 165 -18.71 -19.98 0.78
N ARG A 166 -19.33 -18.83 1.05
CA ARG A 166 -20.19 -18.68 2.23
C ARG A 166 -21.63 -18.40 1.82
N GLU A 167 -22.47 -19.44 1.97
CA GLU A 167 -23.91 -19.34 1.86
C GLU A 167 -24.44 -18.27 2.84
N GLY A 168 -25.16 -17.31 2.31
CA GLY A 168 -25.83 -16.27 3.07
C GLY A 168 -26.41 -15.19 2.16
N THR A 169 -27.51 -14.59 2.59
CA THR A 169 -28.28 -13.56 1.85
C THR A 169 -27.60 -12.20 1.77
N GLU A 170 -26.46 -12.01 2.43
CA GLU A 170 -25.72 -10.74 2.45
C GLU A 170 -24.95 -10.54 1.14
N ARG A 171 -25.08 -9.36 0.51
CA ARG A 171 -24.34 -9.03 -0.73
C ARG A 171 -22.84 -9.07 -0.48
N THR A 172 -22.09 -9.63 -1.42
CA THR A 172 -20.63 -9.82 -1.30
C THR A 172 -19.87 -8.51 -1.02
N LYS A 173 -20.31 -7.39 -1.62
CA LYS A 173 -19.74 -6.06 -1.35
C LYS A 173 -19.91 -5.62 0.11
N ASP A 174 -21.01 -5.99 0.76
CA ASP A 174 -21.28 -5.61 2.14
C ASP A 174 -20.44 -6.46 3.09
N LYS A 175 -20.20 -7.73 2.74
CA LYS A 175 -19.25 -8.60 3.46
C LYS A 175 -17.83 -8.07 3.38
N PHE A 176 -17.40 -7.62 2.20
CA PHE A 176 -16.08 -7.05 1.99
C PHE A 176 -15.91 -5.74 2.77
N LYS A 177 -16.88 -4.84 2.70
CA LYS A 177 -16.89 -3.59 3.45
C LYS A 177 -16.78 -3.83 4.96
N ARG A 178 -17.57 -4.79 5.50
CA ARG A 178 -17.55 -5.10 6.95
C ARG A 178 -16.20 -5.67 7.42
N ARG A 179 -15.43 -6.31 6.54
CA ARG A 179 -14.12 -6.88 6.87
C ARG A 179 -12.97 -5.90 6.80
N LEU A 180 -13.14 -4.80 6.09
CA LEU A 180 -12.13 -3.73 5.99
C LEU A 180 -12.38 -2.58 6.97
N ASN A 181 -13.53 -2.53 7.64
CA ASN A 181 -13.84 -1.61 8.73
C ASN A 181 -13.71 -2.33 10.09
#